data_7b0af1beac8b268f3679c51c4d34ac90
#
_entry.id   7b0af1beac8b268f3679c51c4d34ac90
#
_cell.length_a   1.000
_cell.length_b   1.000
_cell.length_c   1.000
_cell.angle_alpha   90.00
_cell.angle_beta   90.00
_cell.angle_gamma   90.00
#
_symmetry.space_group_name_H-M   'P 1'
#
loop_
_entity.id
_entity.type
_entity.pdbx_description
1 polymer ?
#
loop_
_entity_poly.entity_id
_entity_poly.type
_entity_poly.pdbx_seq_one_letter_code
_entity_poly.pdbx_strand_id
1 'polypeptide(L)'
;YNYKNVGFILDRGYFSKDNIRYMEENNHPFIIMVKGQKELVTSLVFAHRNTFETDRGCSIRSYRVYGKTVRSKLYEDDTCERYFHIFYNPSKQAAEREQLEQLIDRIKTYLDKHIGEKITLPKTYQELFTFKFNRKGEFISYSEKTDVITKRLELCGYFCLITSEKMTASDALIHYKGRDISEKLFSSDKSFIGSKSMRVQSNEALSAKIFIEFIALIVRNRMYNLLKDTLLKMETRQNYLTVPASIRELEKIEMVRRNNGQYRLDHAVSKRQRTILGAFGMNDDDIRSLAKDISNMLANNQSLVTETMEEDTYEQDSFDIFD
;
A
#
# COMPACT_ATOMS: atom_id res chain seq x y z
N TYR A 1 16.62 19.09 -6.84
CA TYR A 1 17.11 18.40 -5.63
C TYR A 1 18.26 17.50 -6.06
N ASN A 2 19.46 17.75 -5.51
CA ASN A 2 20.68 16.99 -5.84
C ASN A 2 20.78 15.79 -4.86
N TYR A 3 19.99 14.73 -5.08
CA TYR A 3 20.03 13.53 -4.25
C TYR A 3 21.25 12.68 -4.63
N LYS A 4 22.30 12.75 -3.82
CA LYS A 4 23.52 11.96 -4.05
C LYS A 4 23.42 10.48 -3.67
N ASN A 5 22.42 10.09 -2.85
CA ASN A 5 22.24 8.72 -2.37
C ASN A 5 20.74 8.35 -2.38
N VAL A 6 20.20 7.99 -3.53
CA VAL A 6 18.82 7.52 -3.67
C VAL A 6 18.84 6.02 -3.93
N GLY A 7 18.17 5.25 -3.04
CA GLY A 7 17.90 3.84 -3.25
C GLY A 7 16.47 3.62 -3.73
N PHE A 8 16.25 2.62 -4.56
CA PHE A 8 14.94 2.28 -5.13
C PHE A 8 14.38 0.99 -4.54
N ILE A 9 13.15 1.04 -4.04
CA ILE A 9 12.37 -0.14 -3.69
C ILE A 9 11.21 -0.22 -4.67
N LEU A 10 11.32 -1.11 -5.65
CA LEU A 10 10.44 -1.13 -6.81
C LEU A 10 9.50 -2.34 -6.82
N ASP A 11 8.31 -2.15 -7.38
CA ASP A 11 7.41 -3.25 -7.67
C ASP A 11 7.96 -4.12 -8.80
N ARG A 12 7.52 -5.38 -8.81
CA ARG A 12 7.85 -6.36 -9.87
C ARG A 12 7.52 -5.86 -11.29
N GLY A 13 6.61 -4.88 -11.42
CA GLY A 13 6.26 -4.25 -12.69
C GLY A 13 7.42 -3.50 -13.33
N TYR A 14 8.34 -2.99 -12.52
CA TYR A 14 9.54 -2.27 -12.98
C TYR A 14 10.74 -3.19 -13.25
N PHE A 15 10.59 -4.51 -13.08
CA PHE A 15 11.66 -5.46 -13.33
C PHE A 15 11.92 -5.58 -14.83
N SER A 16 12.99 -4.97 -15.32
CA SER A 16 13.51 -5.09 -16.68
C SER A 16 15.03 -4.99 -16.67
N LYS A 17 15.67 -5.51 -17.73
CA LYS A 17 17.12 -5.43 -17.89
C LYS A 17 17.59 -3.97 -17.95
N ASP A 18 16.88 -3.13 -18.65
CA ASP A 18 17.22 -1.72 -18.84
C ASP A 18 17.13 -0.95 -17.52
N ASN A 19 16.05 -1.16 -16.74
CA ASN A 19 15.91 -0.51 -15.44
C ASN A 19 17.01 -0.92 -14.45
N ILE A 20 17.37 -2.21 -14.44
CA ILE A 20 18.44 -2.71 -13.55
C ILE A 20 19.77 -2.12 -13.96
N ARG A 21 20.11 -2.11 -15.25
CA ARG A 21 21.35 -1.51 -15.76
C ARG A 21 21.39 -0.01 -15.46
N TYR A 22 20.30 0.71 -15.69
CA TYR A 22 20.21 2.13 -15.38
C TYR A 22 20.53 2.41 -13.90
N MET A 23 19.95 1.64 -12.98
CA MET A 23 20.23 1.81 -11.55
C MET A 23 21.69 1.53 -11.20
N GLU A 24 22.29 0.50 -11.81
CA GLU A 24 23.69 0.13 -11.58
C GLU A 24 24.66 1.18 -12.15
N GLU A 25 24.44 1.62 -13.36
CA GLU A 25 25.26 2.65 -14.04
C GLU A 25 25.26 3.99 -13.29
N ASN A 26 24.14 4.31 -12.62
CA ASN A 26 24.01 5.52 -11.82
C ASN A 26 24.31 5.31 -10.33
N ASN A 27 24.83 4.14 -9.94
CA ASN A 27 25.12 3.79 -8.54
C ASN A 27 23.91 3.95 -7.60
N HIS A 28 22.72 3.60 -8.07
CA HIS A 28 21.52 3.62 -7.27
C HIS A 28 21.26 2.24 -6.65
N PRO A 29 21.33 2.09 -5.31
CA PRO A 29 20.93 0.85 -4.65
C PRO A 29 19.48 0.52 -4.94
N PHE A 30 19.18 -0.78 -5.13
CA PHE A 30 17.81 -1.20 -5.39
C PHE A 30 17.42 -2.50 -4.69
N ILE A 31 16.11 -2.63 -4.44
CA ILE A 31 15.41 -3.85 -4.04
C ILE A 31 14.23 -4.03 -4.96
N ILE A 32 14.12 -5.16 -5.65
CA ILE A 32 13.03 -5.43 -6.58
C ILE A 32 12.64 -6.92 -6.57
N MET A 33 11.35 -7.21 -6.76
CA MET A 33 10.90 -8.59 -6.92
C MET A 33 11.18 -9.09 -8.32
N VAL A 34 11.83 -10.26 -8.42
CA VAL A 34 12.19 -10.88 -9.70
C VAL A 34 10.93 -11.29 -10.46
N LYS A 35 10.85 -10.89 -11.74
CA LYS A 35 9.75 -11.22 -12.66
C LYS A 35 10.31 -11.73 -13.98
N GLY A 36 9.66 -12.71 -14.58
CA GLY A 36 10.00 -13.18 -15.93
C GLY A 36 11.21 -14.11 -16.03
N GLN A 37 12.07 -14.16 -15.03
CA GLN A 37 13.27 -15.04 -14.96
C GLN A 37 12.89 -16.42 -14.39
N LYS A 38 11.93 -17.09 -15.04
CA LYS A 38 11.39 -18.37 -14.51
C LYS A 38 12.48 -19.43 -14.35
N GLU A 39 13.35 -19.57 -15.33
CA GLU A 39 14.42 -20.60 -15.31
C GLU A 39 15.44 -20.32 -14.22
N LEU A 40 15.93 -19.08 -14.10
CA LEU A 40 16.87 -18.70 -13.06
C LEU A 40 16.27 -18.89 -11.66
N VAL A 41 15.07 -18.34 -11.41
CA VAL A 41 14.42 -18.49 -10.09
C VAL A 41 14.13 -19.96 -9.79
N THR A 42 13.68 -20.72 -10.79
CA THR A 42 13.46 -22.17 -10.64
C THR A 42 14.75 -22.88 -10.27
N SER A 43 15.86 -22.63 -10.97
CA SER A 43 17.16 -23.26 -10.66
C SER A 43 17.65 -22.90 -9.26
N LEU A 44 17.53 -21.64 -8.86
CA LEU A 44 17.89 -21.17 -7.52
C LEU A 44 17.02 -21.83 -6.42
N VAL A 45 15.72 -21.94 -6.64
CA VAL A 45 14.83 -22.64 -5.71
C VAL A 45 15.19 -24.11 -5.61
N PHE A 46 15.35 -24.82 -6.74
CA PHE A 46 15.69 -26.25 -6.72
C PHE A 46 17.06 -26.54 -6.12
N ALA A 47 18.04 -25.64 -6.29
CA ALA A 47 19.36 -25.78 -5.67
C ALA A 47 19.35 -25.60 -4.14
N HIS A 48 18.37 -24.88 -3.61
CA HIS A 48 18.36 -24.49 -2.19
C HIS A 48 17.13 -24.95 -1.41
N ARG A 49 16.10 -25.48 -2.06
CA ARG A 49 14.92 -26.02 -1.38
C ARG A 49 15.29 -27.15 -0.42
N ASN A 50 14.50 -27.36 0.59
CA ASN A 50 14.70 -28.32 1.68
C ASN A 50 15.95 -28.03 2.55
N THR A 51 16.55 -26.84 2.42
CA THR A 51 17.71 -26.45 3.23
C THR A 51 17.42 -25.35 4.23
N PHE A 52 16.36 -24.54 4.03
CA PHE A 52 16.08 -23.38 4.86
C PHE A 52 14.61 -23.25 5.31
N GLU A 53 13.66 -24.00 4.71
CA GLU A 53 12.22 -23.89 4.96
C GLU A 53 11.80 -24.32 6.36
N THR A 54 12.65 -25.11 7.05
CA THR A 54 12.44 -25.56 8.43
C THR A 54 13.49 -25.02 9.39
N ASP A 55 14.52 -24.33 8.87
CA ASP A 55 15.59 -23.77 9.67
C ASP A 55 15.10 -22.53 10.42
N ARG A 56 15.16 -22.59 11.75
CA ARG A 56 14.75 -21.48 12.63
C ARG A 56 15.65 -20.24 12.45
N GLY A 57 16.90 -20.40 12.05
CA GLY A 57 17.82 -19.30 11.71
C GLY A 57 17.39 -18.53 10.46
N CYS A 58 16.69 -19.19 9.56
CA CYS A 58 16.15 -18.60 8.32
C CYS A 58 14.72 -18.05 8.49
N SER A 59 14.11 -18.19 9.69
CA SER A 59 12.73 -17.79 9.96
C SER A 59 12.61 -16.28 10.17
N ILE A 60 11.77 -15.63 9.35
CA ILE A 60 11.39 -14.22 9.46
C ILE A 60 9.99 -14.17 10.07
N ARG A 61 9.94 -14.18 11.42
CA ARG A 61 8.70 -14.36 12.20
C ARG A 61 7.64 -13.29 11.93
N SER A 62 8.03 -12.04 11.74
CA SER A 62 7.12 -10.92 11.47
C SER A 62 6.28 -11.12 10.22
N TYR A 63 6.79 -11.88 9.24
CA TYR A 63 6.11 -12.17 7.98
C TYR A 63 5.72 -13.64 7.82
N ARG A 64 6.07 -14.50 8.79
CA ARG A 64 5.78 -15.95 8.77
C ARG A 64 6.33 -16.63 7.50
N VAL A 65 7.56 -16.27 7.13
CA VAL A 65 8.27 -16.83 5.98
C VAL A 65 9.67 -17.25 6.38
N TYR A 66 10.29 -18.06 5.56
CA TYR A 66 11.70 -18.42 5.66
C TYR A 66 12.44 -17.74 4.50
N GLY A 67 13.68 -17.31 4.72
CA GLY A 67 14.46 -16.61 3.72
C GLY A 67 15.92 -16.99 3.71
N LYS A 68 16.48 -17.15 2.52
CA LYS A 68 17.91 -17.45 2.29
C LYS A 68 18.47 -16.51 1.24
N THR A 69 19.67 -15.98 1.51
CA THR A 69 20.39 -15.12 0.56
C THR A 69 21.44 -15.95 -0.17
N VAL A 70 21.47 -15.83 -1.49
CA VAL A 70 22.47 -16.45 -2.37
C VAL A 70 23.00 -15.42 -3.37
N ARG A 71 24.19 -15.68 -3.93
CA ARG A 71 24.74 -14.84 -5.00
C ARG A 71 24.62 -15.56 -6.33
N SER A 72 24.22 -14.85 -7.36
CA SER A 72 24.12 -15.34 -8.72
C SER A 72 24.19 -14.20 -9.74
N LYS A 73 24.51 -14.54 -10.98
CA LYS A 73 24.29 -13.65 -12.11
C LYS A 73 22.81 -13.60 -12.45
N LEU A 74 22.29 -12.43 -12.84
CA LEU A 74 20.91 -12.29 -13.29
C LEU A 74 20.74 -12.63 -14.77
N TYR A 75 21.72 -12.24 -15.59
CA TYR A 75 21.79 -12.52 -17.01
C TYR A 75 23.12 -13.21 -17.33
N GLU A 76 23.15 -13.96 -18.42
CA GLU A 76 24.37 -14.69 -18.85
C GLU A 76 25.53 -13.73 -19.17
N ASP A 77 25.21 -12.56 -19.72
CA ASP A 77 26.16 -11.50 -20.08
C ASP A 77 26.57 -10.59 -18.91
N ASP A 78 26.07 -10.84 -17.70
CA ASP A 78 26.44 -10.05 -16.53
C ASP A 78 27.90 -10.31 -16.12
N THR A 79 28.59 -9.21 -15.81
CA THR A 79 29.98 -9.25 -15.28
C THR A 79 30.01 -9.42 -13.77
N CYS A 80 28.94 -9.08 -13.06
CA CYS A 80 28.82 -9.14 -11.59
C CYS A 80 27.70 -10.06 -11.14
N GLU A 81 27.87 -10.59 -9.94
CA GLU A 81 26.82 -11.32 -9.22
C GLU A 81 26.05 -10.36 -8.33
N ARG A 82 24.75 -10.62 -8.19
CA ARG A 82 23.86 -9.89 -7.31
C ARG A 82 23.36 -10.77 -6.18
N TYR A 83 22.74 -10.18 -5.19
CA TYR A 83 22.19 -10.89 -4.05
C TYR A 83 20.73 -11.26 -4.34
N PHE A 84 20.45 -12.55 -4.41
CA PHE A 84 19.11 -13.11 -4.55
C PHE A 84 18.65 -13.59 -3.18
N HIS A 85 17.48 -13.12 -2.76
CA HIS A 85 16.83 -13.53 -1.52
C HIS A 85 15.65 -14.41 -1.88
N ILE A 86 15.82 -15.71 -1.65
CA ILE A 86 14.79 -16.72 -1.91
C ILE A 86 13.97 -16.88 -0.65
N PHE A 87 12.66 -16.76 -0.78
CA PHE A 87 11.71 -16.87 0.32
C PHE A 87 10.76 -18.03 0.10
N TYR A 88 10.38 -18.66 1.20
CA TYR A 88 9.35 -19.67 1.25
C TYR A 88 8.26 -19.26 2.25
N ASN A 89 7.00 -19.28 1.80
CA ASN A 89 5.82 -18.95 2.60
C ASN A 89 4.87 -20.15 2.62
N PRO A 90 4.71 -20.85 3.78
CA PRO A 90 3.85 -22.02 3.89
C PRO A 90 2.37 -21.73 3.57
N SER A 91 1.84 -20.59 4.02
CA SER A 91 0.45 -20.21 3.75
C SER A 91 0.23 -19.93 2.26
N LYS A 92 1.19 -19.29 1.60
CA LYS A 92 1.16 -19.06 0.16
C LYS A 92 1.26 -20.37 -0.61
N GLN A 93 2.11 -21.31 -0.17
CA GLN A 93 2.23 -22.63 -0.76
C GLN A 93 0.90 -23.38 -0.78
N ALA A 94 0.21 -23.44 0.36
CA ALA A 94 -1.08 -24.11 0.46
C ALA A 94 -2.10 -23.50 -0.51
N ALA A 95 -2.22 -22.18 -0.54
CA ALA A 95 -3.15 -21.46 -1.40
C ALA A 95 -2.82 -21.63 -2.91
N GLU A 96 -1.54 -21.57 -3.29
CA GLU A 96 -1.12 -21.72 -4.69
C GLU A 96 -1.28 -23.18 -5.19
N ARG A 97 -1.02 -24.17 -4.31
CA ARG A 97 -1.29 -25.58 -4.63
C ARG A 97 -2.77 -25.81 -4.87
N GLU A 98 -3.63 -25.36 -3.97
CA GLU A 98 -5.07 -25.48 -4.12
C GLU A 98 -5.57 -24.82 -5.41
N GLN A 99 -5.09 -23.61 -5.73
CA GLN A 99 -5.44 -22.92 -6.97
C GLN A 99 -5.02 -23.71 -8.23
N LEU A 100 -3.84 -24.33 -8.21
CA LEU A 100 -3.35 -25.13 -9.33
C LEU A 100 -4.19 -26.40 -9.50
N GLU A 101 -4.49 -27.13 -8.43
CA GLU A 101 -5.35 -28.33 -8.48
C GLU A 101 -6.76 -27.98 -8.97
N GLN A 102 -7.37 -26.92 -8.46
CA GLN A 102 -8.67 -26.44 -8.94
C GLN A 102 -8.64 -26.02 -10.42
N LEU A 103 -7.52 -25.47 -10.90
CA LEU A 103 -7.36 -25.18 -12.32
C LEU A 103 -7.31 -26.46 -13.15
N ILE A 104 -6.54 -27.45 -12.69
CA ILE A 104 -6.42 -28.76 -13.34
C ILE A 104 -7.80 -29.44 -13.43
N ASP A 105 -8.56 -29.48 -12.33
CA ASP A 105 -9.88 -30.07 -12.29
C ASP A 105 -10.88 -29.38 -13.22
N ARG A 106 -10.85 -28.05 -13.28
CA ARG A 106 -11.67 -27.26 -14.22
C ARG A 106 -11.31 -27.57 -15.68
N ILE A 107 -10.03 -27.71 -15.99
CA ILE A 107 -9.57 -28.06 -17.33
C ILE A 107 -10.05 -29.49 -17.69
N LYS A 108 -9.89 -30.46 -16.80
CA LYS A 108 -10.34 -31.85 -17.00
C LYS A 108 -11.87 -31.89 -17.27
N THR A 109 -12.65 -31.23 -16.44
CA THR A 109 -14.10 -31.13 -16.59
C THR A 109 -14.50 -30.54 -17.95
N TYR A 110 -13.77 -29.51 -18.41
CA TYR A 110 -13.99 -28.95 -19.74
C TYR A 110 -13.64 -29.93 -20.84
N LEU A 111 -12.48 -30.57 -20.76
CA LEU A 111 -11.99 -31.51 -21.77
C LEU A 111 -12.90 -32.73 -21.91
N ASP A 112 -13.36 -33.32 -20.79
CA ASP A 112 -14.27 -34.47 -20.78
C ASP A 112 -15.59 -34.21 -21.52
N LYS A 113 -16.11 -32.98 -21.41
CA LYS A 113 -17.35 -32.57 -22.09
C LYS A 113 -17.21 -32.38 -23.59
N HIS A 114 -16.00 -32.20 -24.11
CA HIS A 114 -15.75 -31.85 -25.51
C HIS A 114 -15.04 -32.96 -26.30
N ILE A 115 -15.02 -34.19 -25.75
CA ILE A 115 -14.49 -35.35 -26.48
C ILE A 115 -15.38 -35.59 -27.73
N GLY A 116 -14.74 -35.74 -28.87
CA GLY A 116 -15.39 -35.93 -30.19
C GLY A 116 -15.67 -34.63 -30.95
N GLU A 117 -15.40 -33.47 -30.36
CA GLU A 117 -15.61 -32.15 -30.97
C GLU A 117 -14.34 -31.58 -31.59
N LYS A 118 -14.50 -30.64 -32.51
CA LYS A 118 -13.37 -29.78 -33.00
C LYS A 118 -13.24 -28.59 -32.09
N ILE A 119 -12.19 -28.59 -31.26
CA ILE A 119 -11.96 -27.55 -30.27
C ILE A 119 -10.61 -26.84 -30.49
N THR A 120 -10.58 -25.56 -30.16
CA THR A 120 -9.33 -24.78 -30.05
C THR A 120 -8.94 -24.69 -28.60
N LEU A 121 -7.76 -25.19 -28.24
CA LEU A 121 -7.30 -25.29 -26.86
C LEU A 121 -6.47 -24.04 -26.48
N PRO A 122 -6.81 -23.38 -25.37
CA PRO A 122 -6.01 -22.29 -24.83
C PRO A 122 -4.56 -22.73 -24.54
N LYS A 123 -3.61 -21.80 -24.68
CA LYS A 123 -2.18 -22.07 -24.42
C LYS A 123 -1.95 -22.63 -23.02
N THR A 124 -2.69 -22.15 -22.03
CA THR A 124 -2.61 -22.63 -20.64
C THR A 124 -2.91 -24.12 -20.51
N TYR A 125 -3.88 -24.63 -21.31
CA TYR A 125 -4.21 -26.06 -21.33
C TYR A 125 -3.08 -26.87 -21.95
N GLN A 126 -2.52 -26.38 -23.05
CA GLN A 126 -1.39 -26.99 -23.73
C GLN A 126 -0.11 -27.06 -22.87
N GLU A 127 0.04 -26.14 -21.92
CA GLU A 127 1.16 -26.16 -20.96
C GLU A 127 1.05 -27.31 -19.95
N LEU A 128 -0.18 -27.71 -19.54
CA LEU A 128 -0.43 -28.70 -18.48
C LEU A 128 -0.80 -30.08 -19.02
N PHE A 129 -1.33 -30.14 -20.24
CA PHE A 129 -1.84 -31.37 -20.83
C PHE A 129 -1.26 -31.63 -22.22
N THR A 130 -1.18 -32.89 -22.59
CA THR A 130 -0.99 -33.35 -23.97
C THR A 130 -2.32 -33.82 -24.54
N PHE A 131 -2.55 -33.60 -25.84
CA PHE A 131 -3.81 -33.85 -26.51
C PHE A 131 -3.65 -34.78 -27.71
N LYS A 132 -4.66 -35.63 -27.96
CA LYS A 132 -4.74 -36.47 -29.15
C LYS A 132 -5.97 -36.09 -29.96
N PHE A 133 -5.79 -35.96 -31.28
CA PHE A 133 -6.84 -35.67 -32.25
C PHE A 133 -6.91 -36.76 -33.30
N ASN A 134 -8.11 -37.02 -33.84
CA ASN A 134 -8.28 -37.93 -34.96
C ASN A 134 -7.91 -37.28 -36.30
N ARG A 135 -7.99 -38.06 -37.39
CA ARG A 135 -7.71 -37.57 -38.77
C ARG A 135 -8.62 -36.44 -39.24
N LYS A 136 -9.81 -36.29 -38.63
CA LYS A 136 -10.79 -35.23 -38.91
C LYS A 136 -10.58 -33.97 -38.08
N GLY A 137 -9.57 -33.96 -37.19
CA GLY A 137 -9.28 -32.86 -36.26
C GLY A 137 -10.21 -32.81 -35.04
N GLU A 138 -10.91 -33.90 -34.73
CA GLU A 138 -11.76 -33.99 -33.54
C GLU A 138 -10.89 -34.43 -32.32
N PHE A 139 -11.17 -33.89 -31.17
CA PHE A 139 -10.47 -34.17 -29.93
C PHE A 139 -10.85 -35.56 -29.39
N ILE A 140 -9.86 -36.42 -29.13
CA ILE A 140 -10.09 -37.82 -28.69
C ILE A 140 -9.79 -38.02 -27.22
N SER A 141 -8.63 -37.55 -26.76
CA SER A 141 -8.16 -37.80 -25.40
C SER A 141 -7.07 -36.83 -25.00
N TYR A 142 -6.83 -36.75 -23.71
CA TYR A 142 -5.75 -35.95 -23.11
C TYR A 142 -5.02 -36.78 -22.06
N SER A 143 -3.82 -36.30 -21.67
CA SER A 143 -3.07 -36.76 -20.51
C SER A 143 -2.38 -35.60 -19.83
N GLU A 144 -2.29 -35.66 -18.51
CA GLU A 144 -1.52 -34.65 -17.75
C GLU A 144 -0.03 -34.74 -18.07
N LYS A 145 0.62 -33.56 -18.15
CA LYS A 145 2.08 -33.47 -18.17
C LYS A 145 2.58 -33.49 -16.73
N THR A 146 2.63 -34.70 -16.15
CA THR A 146 2.91 -34.92 -14.73
C THR A 146 4.19 -34.21 -14.27
N ASP A 147 5.24 -34.28 -15.06
CA ASP A 147 6.53 -33.63 -14.72
C ASP A 147 6.40 -32.10 -14.60
N VAL A 148 5.62 -31.49 -15.50
CA VAL A 148 5.38 -30.04 -15.48
C VAL A 148 4.52 -29.64 -14.28
N ILE A 149 3.47 -30.43 -14.01
CA ILE A 149 2.56 -30.19 -12.88
C ILE A 149 3.33 -30.35 -11.56
N THR A 150 4.06 -31.44 -11.38
CA THR A 150 4.88 -31.69 -10.19
C THR A 150 5.87 -30.54 -9.97
N LYS A 151 6.59 -30.13 -11.02
CA LYS A 151 7.52 -29.01 -10.93
C LYS A 151 6.84 -27.69 -10.52
N ARG A 152 5.60 -27.43 -11.01
CA ARG A 152 4.83 -26.26 -10.59
C ARG A 152 4.39 -26.34 -9.13
N LEU A 153 3.94 -27.52 -8.68
CA LEU A 153 3.55 -27.77 -7.29
C LEU A 153 4.72 -27.60 -6.32
N GLU A 154 5.91 -28.00 -6.74
CA GLU A 154 7.16 -27.86 -5.95
C GLU A 154 7.63 -26.40 -5.84
N LEU A 155 7.26 -25.55 -6.78
CA LEU A 155 7.58 -24.11 -6.75
C LEU A 155 6.54 -23.25 -6.00
N CYS A 156 5.41 -23.83 -5.60
CA CYS A 156 4.40 -23.14 -4.82
C CYS A 156 4.98 -22.61 -3.49
N GLY A 157 4.61 -21.41 -3.13
CA GLY A 157 5.07 -20.76 -1.90
C GLY A 157 6.37 -19.99 -2.01
N TYR A 158 7.17 -20.21 -3.07
CA TYR A 158 8.42 -19.50 -3.26
C TYR A 158 8.23 -18.15 -3.97
N PHE A 159 9.11 -17.22 -3.63
CA PHE A 159 9.29 -15.95 -4.35
C PHE A 159 10.70 -15.44 -4.13
N CYS A 160 11.15 -14.52 -4.98
CA CYS A 160 12.53 -14.06 -4.97
C CYS A 160 12.59 -12.53 -5.06
N LEU A 161 13.43 -11.93 -4.22
CA LEU A 161 13.87 -10.55 -4.34
C LEU A 161 15.31 -10.53 -4.82
N ILE A 162 15.69 -9.46 -5.50
CA ILE A 162 17.07 -9.15 -5.87
C ILE A 162 17.46 -7.81 -5.29
N THR A 163 18.69 -7.71 -4.79
CA THR A 163 19.26 -6.46 -4.30
C THR A 163 20.64 -6.23 -4.92
N SER A 164 20.97 -4.95 -5.14
CA SER A 164 22.31 -4.53 -5.56
C SER A 164 23.31 -4.62 -4.42
N GLU A 165 22.86 -4.37 -3.19
CA GLU A 165 23.71 -4.35 -2.01
C GLU A 165 23.57 -5.61 -1.17
N LYS A 166 24.64 -5.92 -0.41
CA LYS A 166 24.65 -7.04 0.52
C LYS A 166 23.75 -6.74 1.72
N MET A 167 22.76 -7.57 1.92
CA MET A 167 21.91 -7.56 3.12
C MET A 167 21.39 -8.95 3.45
N THR A 168 20.79 -9.11 4.62
CA THR A 168 20.15 -10.39 4.98
C THR A 168 18.81 -10.53 4.26
N ALA A 169 18.31 -11.76 4.12
CA ALA A 169 16.98 -12.00 3.58
C ALA A 169 15.89 -11.30 4.42
N SER A 170 16.08 -11.23 5.75
CA SER A 170 15.19 -10.52 6.64
C SER A 170 15.12 -9.04 6.32
N ASP A 171 16.27 -8.37 6.19
CA ASP A 171 16.32 -6.93 5.89
C ASP A 171 15.74 -6.62 4.51
N ALA A 172 16.11 -7.43 3.51
CA ALA A 172 15.56 -7.28 2.15
C ALA A 172 14.03 -7.36 2.14
N LEU A 173 13.45 -8.30 2.90
CA LEU A 173 12.00 -8.45 2.98
C LEU A 173 11.34 -7.30 3.77
N ILE A 174 11.93 -6.88 4.88
CA ILE A 174 11.43 -5.76 5.68
C ILE A 174 11.39 -4.48 4.84
N HIS A 175 12.47 -4.16 4.15
CA HIS A 175 12.53 -3.00 3.25
C HIS A 175 11.52 -3.11 2.11
N TYR A 176 11.47 -4.27 1.44
CA TYR A 176 10.51 -4.48 0.34
C TYR A 176 9.06 -4.36 0.80
N LYS A 177 8.73 -4.91 1.97
CA LYS A 177 7.39 -4.81 2.58
C LYS A 177 7.08 -3.40 3.12
N GLY A 178 8.09 -2.60 3.43
CA GLY A 178 7.93 -1.18 3.75
C GLY A 178 7.21 -0.41 2.64
N ARG A 179 7.33 -0.82 1.37
CA ARG A 179 6.58 -0.28 0.23
C ARG A 179 5.07 -0.40 0.38
N ASP A 180 4.56 -1.41 1.10
CA ASP A 180 3.13 -1.59 1.36
C ASP A 180 2.51 -0.35 2.06
N ILE A 181 3.33 0.46 2.72
CA ILE A 181 2.89 1.74 3.32
C ILE A 181 2.46 2.71 2.23
N SER A 182 3.27 2.84 1.17
CA SER A 182 2.94 3.70 0.02
C SER A 182 1.69 3.20 -0.71
N GLU A 183 1.55 1.89 -0.91
CA GLU A 183 0.36 1.31 -1.53
C GLU A 183 -0.91 1.56 -0.70
N LYS A 184 -0.81 1.45 0.63
CA LYS A 184 -1.92 1.77 1.55
C LYS A 184 -2.26 3.26 1.54
N LEU A 185 -1.26 4.14 1.42
CA LEU A 185 -1.46 5.57 1.27
C LEU A 185 -2.21 5.88 -0.03
N PHE A 186 -1.76 5.36 -1.17
CA PHE A 186 -2.44 5.54 -2.45
C PHE A 186 -3.84 4.91 -2.49
N SER A 187 -4.03 3.75 -1.86
CA SER A 187 -5.37 3.15 -1.70
C SER A 187 -6.28 4.02 -0.84
N SER A 188 -5.74 4.61 0.22
CA SER A 188 -6.47 5.55 1.08
C SER A 188 -6.82 6.84 0.35
N ASP A 189 -5.90 7.36 -0.47
CA ASP A 189 -6.11 8.51 -1.33
C ASP A 189 -7.31 8.28 -2.27
N LYS A 190 -7.30 7.19 -3.01
CA LYS A 190 -8.40 6.81 -3.90
C LYS A 190 -9.74 6.61 -3.20
N SER A 191 -9.72 6.10 -1.95
CA SER A 191 -10.94 5.70 -1.24
C SER A 191 -11.51 6.81 -0.36
N PHE A 192 -10.67 7.63 0.28
CA PHE A 192 -11.07 8.60 1.31
C PHE A 192 -10.89 10.06 0.86
N ILE A 193 -9.91 10.37 0.01
CA ILE A 193 -9.65 11.71 -0.51
C ILE A 193 -10.37 11.93 -1.85
N GLY A 194 -10.81 10.85 -2.50
CA GLY A 194 -11.62 10.92 -3.72
C GLY A 194 -10.83 11.09 -5.01
N SER A 195 -9.51 10.81 -5.00
CA SER A 195 -8.60 10.99 -6.14
C SER A 195 -8.85 10.04 -7.32
N LYS A 196 -9.93 9.25 -7.28
CA LYS A 196 -10.31 8.33 -8.37
C LYS A 196 -10.59 9.06 -9.68
N SER A 197 -11.07 10.32 -9.59
CA SER A 197 -11.33 11.20 -10.73
C SER A 197 -11.05 12.62 -10.28
N MET A 198 -10.14 13.29 -10.94
CA MET A 198 -9.70 14.63 -10.53
C MET A 198 -10.77 15.70 -10.72
N ARG A 199 -11.74 15.53 -11.65
CA ARG A 199 -12.91 16.42 -11.87
C ARG A 199 -12.56 17.91 -11.79
N VAL A 200 -11.45 18.31 -12.43
CA VAL A 200 -10.97 19.69 -12.49
C VAL A 200 -10.93 20.13 -13.95
N GLN A 201 -11.06 21.43 -14.19
CA GLN A 201 -11.21 21.99 -15.55
C GLN A 201 -9.94 22.65 -16.08
N SER A 202 -8.90 22.84 -15.24
CA SER A 202 -7.63 23.43 -15.66
C SER A 202 -6.41 22.70 -15.09
N ASN A 203 -5.24 22.89 -15.68
CA ASN A 203 -3.98 22.32 -15.21
C ASN A 203 -3.53 22.94 -13.88
N GLU A 204 -3.83 24.22 -13.65
CA GLU A 204 -3.52 24.94 -12.41
C GLU A 204 -4.37 24.35 -11.27
N ALA A 205 -5.66 24.15 -11.48
CA ALA A 205 -6.56 23.52 -10.52
C ALA A 205 -6.15 22.06 -10.24
N LEU A 206 -5.68 21.33 -11.26
CA LEU A 206 -5.14 19.98 -11.11
C LEU A 206 -3.89 19.98 -10.21
N SER A 207 -2.95 20.88 -10.50
CA SER A 207 -1.72 20.99 -9.71
C SER A 207 -1.98 21.38 -8.25
N ALA A 208 -2.88 22.34 -8.02
CA ALA A 208 -3.29 22.76 -6.68
C ALA A 208 -3.96 21.60 -5.93
N LYS A 209 -4.86 20.86 -6.59
CA LYS A 209 -5.53 19.71 -5.99
C LYS A 209 -4.54 18.60 -5.61
N ILE A 210 -3.64 18.22 -6.51
CA ILE A 210 -2.60 17.21 -6.23
C ILE A 210 -1.72 17.64 -5.05
N PHE A 211 -1.36 18.93 -4.96
CA PHE A 211 -0.58 19.45 -3.86
C PHE A 211 -1.31 19.36 -2.51
N ILE A 212 -2.59 19.73 -2.48
CA ILE A 212 -3.43 19.62 -1.27
C ILE A 212 -3.59 18.15 -0.86
N GLU A 213 -3.85 17.25 -1.81
CA GLU A 213 -3.96 15.82 -1.58
C GLU A 213 -2.65 15.23 -1.02
N PHE A 214 -1.51 15.66 -1.54
CA PHE A 214 -0.20 15.25 -1.05
C PHE A 214 0.02 15.68 0.42
N ILE A 215 -0.33 16.92 0.79
CA ILE A 215 -0.27 17.38 2.18
C ILE A 215 -1.21 16.57 3.06
N ALA A 216 -2.45 16.33 2.60
CA ALA A 216 -3.42 15.52 3.33
C ALA A 216 -2.93 14.10 3.58
N LEU A 217 -2.23 13.49 2.62
CA LEU A 217 -1.62 12.17 2.78
C LEU A 217 -0.49 12.17 3.82
N ILE A 218 0.35 13.21 3.86
CA ILE A 218 1.40 13.36 4.88
C ILE A 218 0.77 13.41 6.28
N VAL A 219 -0.21 14.28 6.47
CA VAL A 219 -0.93 14.41 7.76
C VAL A 219 -1.59 13.09 8.15
N ARG A 220 -2.33 12.47 7.23
CA ARG A 220 -2.98 11.19 7.46
C ARG A 220 -2.00 10.07 7.84
N ASN A 221 -0.86 9.99 7.17
CA ASN A 221 0.17 9.01 7.50
C ASN A 221 0.76 9.26 8.89
N ARG A 222 1.01 10.51 9.26
CA ARG A 222 1.47 10.88 10.59
C ARG A 222 0.46 10.46 11.65
N MET A 223 -0.83 10.77 11.46
CA MET A 223 -1.91 10.34 12.34
C MET A 223 -1.95 8.82 12.49
N TYR A 224 -1.89 8.08 11.36
CA TYR A 224 -1.88 6.61 11.38
C TYR A 224 -0.75 6.04 12.24
N ASN A 225 0.46 6.55 12.09
CA ASN A 225 1.61 6.06 12.84
C ASN A 225 1.46 6.34 14.35
N LEU A 226 1.06 7.56 14.74
CA LEU A 226 0.87 7.94 16.13
C LEU A 226 -0.25 7.13 16.82
N LEU A 227 -1.37 6.91 16.12
CA LEU A 227 -2.47 6.07 16.62
C LEU A 227 -2.05 4.60 16.74
N LYS A 228 -1.28 4.09 15.79
CA LYS A 228 -0.74 2.74 15.81
C LYS A 228 0.22 2.53 16.98
N ASP A 229 1.12 3.48 17.22
CA ASP A 229 2.07 3.40 18.34
C ASP A 229 1.35 3.44 19.69
N THR A 230 0.28 4.22 19.78
CA THR A 230 -0.59 4.25 20.97
C THR A 230 -1.34 2.92 21.14
N LEU A 231 -1.88 2.36 20.06
CA LEU A 231 -2.58 1.06 20.08
C LEU A 231 -1.66 -0.08 20.51
N LEU A 232 -0.38 -0.07 20.11
CA LEU A 232 0.60 -1.09 20.48
C LEU A 232 0.95 -1.07 21.98
N LYS A 233 0.75 0.06 22.65
CA LYS A 233 0.95 0.21 24.12
C LYS A 233 -0.26 -0.21 24.93
N MET A 234 -1.40 -0.49 24.29
CA MET A 234 -2.64 -0.89 24.97
C MET A 234 -2.78 -2.41 25.04
N GLU A 235 -3.30 -2.92 26.15
CA GLU A 235 -3.58 -4.35 26.36
C GLU A 235 -4.72 -4.84 25.46
N THR A 236 -5.70 -3.97 25.15
CA THR A 236 -6.87 -4.30 24.32
C THR A 236 -6.96 -3.41 23.10
N ARG A 237 -7.34 -4.01 21.96
CA ARG A 237 -7.53 -3.29 20.71
C ARG A 237 -8.73 -2.35 20.80
N GLN A 238 -8.51 -1.05 20.53
CA GLN A 238 -9.53 -0.01 20.55
C GLN A 238 -9.96 0.36 19.14
N ASN A 239 -11.26 0.23 18.84
CA ASN A 239 -11.79 0.47 17.47
C ASN A 239 -11.76 1.94 17.05
N TYR A 240 -11.72 2.88 18.01
CA TYR A 240 -11.67 4.32 17.74
C TYR A 240 -10.25 4.83 17.43
N LEU A 241 -9.20 4.01 17.57
CA LEU A 241 -7.83 4.36 17.22
C LEU A 241 -7.48 3.99 15.75
N THR A 242 -8.41 4.27 14.85
CA THR A 242 -8.16 4.30 13.39
C THR A 242 -8.32 5.73 12.90
N VAL A 243 -7.61 6.15 11.86
CA VAL A 243 -7.68 7.55 11.39
C VAL A 243 -9.13 8.02 11.15
N PRO A 244 -9.99 7.28 10.41
CA PRO A 244 -11.37 7.72 10.21
C PRO A 244 -12.19 7.78 11.50
N ALA A 245 -12.01 6.83 12.42
CA ALA A 245 -12.77 6.81 13.67
C ALA A 245 -12.29 7.89 14.64
N SER A 246 -10.98 8.17 14.67
CA SER A 246 -10.42 9.25 15.48
C SER A 246 -10.91 10.63 15.01
N ILE A 247 -10.93 10.87 13.70
CA ILE A 247 -11.47 12.12 13.15
C ILE A 247 -12.94 12.30 13.58
N ARG A 248 -13.77 11.28 13.39
CA ARG A 248 -15.19 11.34 13.79
C ARG A 248 -15.39 11.55 15.30
N GLU A 249 -14.49 11.04 16.16
CA GLU A 249 -14.56 11.31 17.59
C GLU A 249 -14.10 12.74 17.92
N LEU A 250 -13.12 13.29 17.21
CA LEU A 250 -12.66 14.65 17.41
C LEU A 250 -13.66 15.69 16.84
N GLU A 251 -14.38 15.37 15.75
CA GLU A 251 -15.46 16.22 15.20
C GLU A 251 -16.58 16.52 16.21
N LYS A 252 -16.71 15.68 17.26
CA LYS A 252 -17.68 15.92 18.35
C LYS A 252 -17.22 16.96 19.37
N ILE A 253 -16.00 17.48 19.24
CA ILE A 253 -15.53 18.60 20.06
C ILE A 253 -16.06 19.88 19.42
N GLU A 254 -17.18 20.38 19.96
CA GLU A 254 -17.89 21.51 19.41
C GLU A 254 -17.84 22.71 20.36
N MET A 255 -17.98 23.89 19.80
CA MET A 255 -18.08 25.14 20.55
C MET A 255 -19.47 25.75 20.35
N VAL A 256 -20.08 26.21 21.44
CA VAL A 256 -21.36 26.88 21.42
C VAL A 256 -21.22 28.35 21.83
N ARG A 257 -21.98 29.24 21.14
CA ARG A 257 -22.05 30.67 21.45
C ARG A 257 -22.98 30.88 22.62
N ARG A 258 -22.52 31.66 23.62
CA ARG A 258 -23.35 32.11 24.75
C ARG A 258 -24.10 33.43 24.44
N ASN A 259 -25.06 33.77 25.25
CA ASN A 259 -25.79 35.04 25.14
C ASN A 259 -24.93 36.30 25.28
N ASN A 260 -23.76 36.18 25.90
CA ASN A 260 -22.76 37.26 26.01
C ASN A 260 -21.81 37.36 24.80
N GLY A 261 -22.11 36.63 23.72
CA GLY A 261 -21.28 36.62 22.50
C GLY A 261 -20.05 35.75 22.54
N GLN A 262 -19.62 35.22 23.69
CA GLN A 262 -18.47 34.38 23.83
C GLN A 262 -18.74 32.94 23.44
N TYR A 263 -17.72 32.24 22.90
CA TYR A 263 -17.77 30.83 22.58
C TYR A 263 -17.11 29.97 23.66
N ARG A 264 -17.68 28.82 23.92
CA ARG A 264 -17.08 27.84 24.83
C ARG A 264 -17.26 26.43 24.28
N LEU A 265 -16.48 25.46 24.80
CA LEU A 265 -16.74 24.05 24.54
C LEU A 265 -18.15 23.67 25.01
N ASP A 266 -18.91 22.98 24.16
CA ASP A 266 -20.24 22.48 24.48
C ASP A 266 -20.19 21.44 25.59
N HIS A 267 -19.26 20.49 25.46
CA HIS A 267 -19.06 19.40 26.40
C HIS A 267 -17.59 19.28 26.86
N ALA A 268 -17.35 18.64 28.01
CA ALA A 268 -16.03 18.27 28.43
C ALA A 268 -15.44 17.20 27.51
N VAL A 269 -14.12 17.23 27.26
CA VAL A 269 -13.42 16.25 26.46
C VAL A 269 -13.60 14.86 27.07
N SER A 270 -14.14 13.91 26.28
CA SER A 270 -14.41 12.54 26.71
C SER A 270 -13.12 11.73 26.88
N LYS A 271 -13.19 10.58 27.58
CA LYS A 271 -12.04 9.68 27.76
C LYS A 271 -11.47 9.20 26.42
N ARG A 272 -12.33 8.93 25.40
CA ARG A 272 -11.87 8.51 24.06
C ARG A 272 -11.14 9.64 23.35
N GLN A 273 -11.69 10.84 23.39
CA GLN A 273 -11.05 12.03 22.80
C GLN A 273 -9.71 12.31 23.46
N ARG A 274 -9.60 12.23 24.80
CA ARG A 274 -8.31 12.37 25.52
C ARG A 274 -7.27 11.34 25.09
N THR A 275 -7.69 10.10 24.88
CA THR A 275 -6.77 9.06 24.38
C THR A 275 -6.26 9.38 22.98
N ILE A 276 -7.13 9.87 22.09
CA ILE A 276 -6.77 10.27 20.72
C ILE A 276 -5.88 11.50 20.75
N LEU A 277 -6.24 12.54 21.51
CA LEU A 277 -5.45 13.77 21.66
C LEU A 277 -4.07 13.45 22.26
N GLY A 278 -4.00 12.60 23.27
CA GLY A 278 -2.74 12.14 23.86
C GLY A 278 -1.83 11.41 22.87
N ALA A 279 -2.39 10.68 21.89
CA ALA A 279 -1.63 10.08 20.80
C ALA A 279 -0.95 11.16 19.93
N PHE A 280 -1.56 12.34 19.84
CA PHE A 280 -1.05 13.51 19.08
C PHE A 280 -0.20 14.47 19.95
N GLY A 281 0.01 14.14 21.23
CA GLY A 281 0.77 14.96 22.17
C GLY A 281 -0.01 16.15 22.74
N MET A 282 -1.35 16.11 22.68
CA MET A 282 -2.25 17.13 23.21
C MET A 282 -2.97 16.66 24.48
N ASN A 283 -3.34 17.59 25.33
CA ASN A 283 -4.10 17.36 26.56
C ASN A 283 -5.33 18.24 26.68
N ASP A 284 -6.11 18.09 27.75
CA ASP A 284 -7.35 18.85 27.96
C ASP A 284 -7.12 20.37 28.06
N ASP A 285 -5.98 20.81 28.60
CA ASP A 285 -5.68 22.22 28.78
C ASP A 285 -5.31 22.87 27.45
N ASP A 286 -4.64 22.12 26.55
CA ASP A 286 -4.39 22.57 25.18
C ASP A 286 -5.72 22.86 24.44
N ILE A 287 -6.71 21.97 24.58
CA ILE A 287 -8.02 22.15 23.94
C ILE A 287 -8.78 23.34 24.53
N ARG A 288 -8.69 23.55 25.85
CA ARG A 288 -9.32 24.72 26.51
C ARG A 288 -8.65 26.01 26.07
N SER A 289 -7.32 26.02 25.96
CA SER A 289 -6.58 27.20 25.47
C SER A 289 -6.96 27.53 24.04
N LEU A 290 -6.96 26.54 23.13
CA LEU A 290 -7.38 26.73 21.75
C LEU A 290 -8.83 27.24 21.64
N ALA A 291 -9.74 26.70 22.45
CA ALA A 291 -11.14 27.16 22.46
C ALA A 291 -11.24 28.62 22.91
N LYS A 292 -10.43 29.04 23.91
CA LYS A 292 -10.37 30.44 24.35
C LYS A 292 -9.83 31.37 23.27
N ASP A 293 -8.76 30.93 22.60
CA ASP A 293 -8.15 31.72 21.51
C ASP A 293 -9.10 31.90 20.34
N ILE A 294 -9.79 30.84 19.93
CA ILE A 294 -10.85 30.89 18.89
C ILE A 294 -11.99 31.82 19.32
N SER A 295 -12.43 31.74 20.59
CA SER A 295 -13.47 32.63 21.11
C SER A 295 -13.06 34.10 21.02
N ASN A 296 -11.83 34.43 21.39
CA ASN A 296 -11.28 35.76 21.31
C ASN A 296 -11.17 36.28 19.86
N MET A 297 -10.72 35.43 18.95
CA MET A 297 -10.60 35.76 17.52
C MET A 297 -12.00 36.07 16.92
N LEU A 298 -13.00 35.26 17.24
CA LEU A 298 -14.34 35.43 16.73
C LEU A 298 -15.03 36.67 17.34
N ALA A 299 -14.78 37.01 18.60
CA ALA A 299 -15.27 38.23 19.25
C ALA A 299 -14.64 39.49 18.61
N ASN A 300 -13.34 39.48 18.35
CA ASN A 300 -12.65 40.62 17.72
C ASN A 300 -13.10 40.83 16.26
N ASN A 301 -13.32 39.77 15.49
CA ASN A 301 -13.84 39.90 14.13
C ASN A 301 -15.29 40.43 14.09
N GLN A 302 -16.12 40.17 15.11
CA GLN A 302 -17.45 40.73 15.20
C GLN A 302 -17.45 42.21 15.53
N SER A 303 -16.50 42.70 16.33
CA SER A 303 -16.35 44.13 16.60
C SER A 303 -15.94 44.92 15.35
N LEU A 304 -15.05 44.36 14.53
CA LEU A 304 -14.64 44.96 13.25
C LEU A 304 -15.81 45.07 12.24
N VAL A 305 -16.65 44.03 12.16
CA VAL A 305 -17.83 44.02 11.26
C VAL A 305 -18.90 44.99 11.74
N THR A 306 -19.10 45.17 13.06
CA THR A 306 -20.02 46.14 13.63
C THR A 306 -19.55 47.58 13.45
N GLU A 307 -18.25 47.86 13.63
CA GLU A 307 -17.65 49.17 13.37
C GLU A 307 -17.77 49.59 11.89
N THR A 308 -17.52 48.67 10.94
CA THR A 308 -17.70 48.94 9.49
C THR A 308 -19.19 49.19 9.13
N MET A 309 -20.13 48.48 9.72
CA MET A 309 -21.57 48.70 9.49
C MET A 309 -22.09 50.00 10.12
N GLU A 310 -21.51 50.45 11.23
CA GLU A 310 -21.85 51.74 11.84
C GLU A 310 -21.24 52.89 11.02
N GLU A 311 -20.02 52.79 10.49
CA GLU A 311 -19.43 53.78 9.59
C GLU A 311 -20.21 53.92 8.27
N ASP A 312 -20.64 52.79 7.65
CA ASP A 312 -21.46 52.83 6.43
C ASP A 312 -22.89 53.45 6.69
N THR A 313 -23.41 53.32 7.90
CA THR A 313 -24.72 53.95 8.26
C THR A 313 -24.55 55.47 8.48
N TYR A 314 -23.44 55.94 9.03
CA TYR A 314 -23.16 57.36 9.21
C TYR A 314 -22.86 58.09 7.90
N GLU A 315 -22.29 57.43 6.89
CA GLU A 315 -22.07 58.01 5.56
C GLU A 315 -23.36 58.12 4.76
N GLN A 316 -24.35 57.22 4.93
CA GLN A 316 -25.68 57.31 4.26
C GLN A 316 -26.56 58.40 4.84
N ASP A 317 -26.54 58.62 6.16
CA ASP A 317 -27.33 59.69 6.80
C ASP A 317 -26.79 61.08 6.53
N SER A 318 -25.56 61.23 6.02
CA SER A 318 -24.97 62.56 5.68
C SER A 318 -25.29 63.01 4.24
N PHE A 319 -25.85 62.15 3.39
CA PHE A 319 -26.22 62.51 2.01
C PHE A 319 -27.67 62.97 1.82
N ASP A 320 -28.57 62.75 2.79
CA ASP A 320 -29.99 63.10 2.68
C ASP A 320 -30.37 64.50 3.24
N ILE A 321 -29.39 65.40 3.49
CA ILE A 321 -29.65 66.75 4.04
C ILE A 321 -29.47 67.89 2.98
N PHE A 322 -29.34 67.58 1.71
CA PHE A 322 -29.36 68.59 0.64
C PHE A 322 -30.25 68.14 -0.51
N ASP A 323 -31.61 68.39 -0.36
CA ASP A 323 -32.56 68.75 -1.39
C ASP A 323 -33.69 69.58 -0.80
#